data_794a0c12497b6e00ebe63d44b2e3b260
#
_entry.id   794a0c12497b6e00ebe63d44b2e3b260
#
_cell.length_a   1.000
_cell.length_b   1.000
_cell.length_c   1.000
_cell.angle_alpha   90.00
_cell.angle_beta   90.00
_cell.angle_gamma   90.00
#
_symmetry.space_group_name_H-M   'P 1'
#
loop_
_entity.id
_entity.type
_entity.pdbx_description
1 polymer ?
#
loop_
_entity_poly.entity_id
_entity_poly.type
_entity_poly.pdbx_seq_one_letter_code
_entity_poly.pdbx_strand_id
1 'polypeptide(L)'
;MGWRSPVMGAAAAALLVVGMATAACSPAQQASQTAAGATANTGPLPFQLPAQSVLRSSGHKVFAHYFTPYPVSLDNKDAASDYYTRNYLSPTGESGKHAAYGGLLRDRPIGRAPISGNWQLEDMRTEVRRAAAAGLDGFTVDLLSVSSSSPNWARVKLLIQAAEQVDPGFKIVLMPDMNGLANVDAATLAAAVASVAKSPAVYHLADKRLVVSPFKAEGRTAAWWSSWMTTMRDKYGIEVALVPCFLNFGPNASAFAPISYGFSNWGNRNPAANAGLAANITKAHQLGKKWMQPVSVQDERPNQGKYDEAGNTENLRVTWNAAINGADWAQIPTWNDYSEGAQLSPSAKHGWTYLDLSSYYLTRLKTGKYPTITKDVVYVTHRVQPAAAKPTFAETKLMTLRSGSTPARDQVEVLTMLTAAATVTATIGGTAHTYSAPAGLHVQTFPLKAGTNSVSVTRNGTVTAKVTSPFTVTAKPRVQDEQYYGVTSGR
;
A
#
# COMPACT_ATOMS: atom_id res chain seq x y z
N MET A 1 -11.92 54.87 -52.76
CA MET A 1 -12.25 54.32 -54.09
C MET A 1 -12.28 52.81 -53.89
N GLY A 2 -13.29 52.08 -53.81
CA GLY A 2 -14.63 52.21 -54.38
C GLY A 2 -14.94 50.92 -55.17
N TRP A 3 -15.97 50.19 -54.71
CA TRP A 3 -16.89 49.36 -55.52
C TRP A 3 -16.46 47.93 -55.92
N ARG A 4 -17.18 46.86 -55.82
CA ARG A 4 -18.58 46.41 -55.59
C ARG A 4 -18.59 44.90 -55.84
N SER A 5 -19.37 44.16 -55.09
CA SER A 5 -19.83 42.79 -55.43
C SER A 5 -20.75 42.78 -56.69
N PRO A 6 -21.03 41.63 -57.30
CA PRO A 6 -22.30 40.93 -57.11
C PRO A 6 -22.20 39.38 -57.08
N VAL A 7 -22.93 38.73 -56.29
CA VAL A 7 -24.20 37.98 -56.24
C VAL A 7 -24.49 37.01 -57.42
N MET A 8 -24.87 35.77 -57.00
CA MET A 8 -25.74 34.73 -57.56
C MET A 8 -25.12 33.55 -58.33
N GLY A 9 -25.58 32.37 -57.88
CA GLY A 9 -25.72 31.19 -58.66
C GLY A 9 -25.74 29.87 -57.89
N ALA A 10 -26.92 29.43 -57.46
CA ALA A 10 -27.14 28.13 -56.82
C ALA A 10 -27.08 26.98 -57.85
N ALA A 11 -26.43 25.85 -57.46
CA ALA A 11 -26.75 24.53 -58.01
C ALA A 11 -26.46 23.46 -56.92
N ALA A 12 -27.51 22.76 -56.54
CA ALA A 12 -27.46 21.61 -55.64
C ALA A 12 -26.94 20.38 -56.36
N ALA A 13 -25.97 19.72 -55.74
CA ALA A 13 -25.63 18.33 -56.07
C ALA A 13 -25.52 17.55 -54.74
N ALA A 14 -26.47 16.64 -54.53
CA ALA A 14 -26.46 15.71 -53.39
C ALA A 14 -25.42 14.62 -53.66
N LEU A 15 -24.39 14.54 -52.81
CA LEU A 15 -23.52 13.38 -52.65
C LEU A 15 -23.81 12.68 -51.33
N LEU A 16 -24.33 11.46 -51.41
CA LEU A 16 -24.35 10.53 -50.27
C LEU A 16 -22.91 10.17 -49.90
N VAL A 17 -22.47 10.62 -48.74
CA VAL A 17 -21.27 10.10 -48.10
C VAL A 17 -21.71 9.15 -47.01
N VAL A 18 -21.44 7.85 -47.23
CA VAL A 18 -21.54 6.81 -46.19
C VAL A 18 -20.42 7.08 -45.21
N GLY A 19 -20.75 7.66 -44.07
CA GLY A 19 -19.84 7.89 -42.96
C GLY A 19 -19.59 6.60 -42.20
N MET A 20 -18.40 6.01 -42.31
CA MET A 20 -17.92 5.04 -41.35
C MET A 20 -17.70 5.78 -40.01
N ALA A 21 -18.57 5.52 -39.07
CA ALA A 21 -18.38 5.99 -37.69
C ALA A 21 -17.24 5.20 -37.04
N THR A 22 -16.06 5.78 -37.02
CA THR A 22 -15.01 5.35 -36.06
C THR A 22 -15.42 5.80 -34.68
N ALA A 23 -15.86 4.86 -33.85
CA ALA A 23 -16.13 5.12 -32.46
C ALA A 23 -14.80 5.46 -31.76
N ALA A 24 -14.46 6.74 -31.68
CA ALA A 24 -13.43 7.25 -30.79
C ALA A 24 -14.01 7.19 -29.38
N CYS A 25 -13.54 6.25 -28.55
CA CYS A 25 -13.85 6.24 -27.11
C CYS A 25 -13.39 7.56 -26.48
N SER A 26 -14.35 8.33 -25.98
CA SER A 26 -14.09 9.60 -25.29
C SER A 26 -13.26 9.39 -24.02
N PRO A 27 -12.35 10.32 -23.66
CA PRO A 27 -11.57 10.27 -22.41
C PRO A 27 -12.41 10.16 -21.13
N ALA A 28 -13.67 10.60 -21.18
CA ALA A 28 -14.63 10.51 -20.08
C ALA A 28 -15.05 9.07 -19.74
N GLN A 29 -15.03 8.14 -20.72
CA GLN A 29 -15.36 6.73 -20.45
C GLN A 29 -14.24 5.98 -19.75
N GLN A 30 -12.99 6.37 -19.95
CA GLN A 30 -11.85 5.77 -19.24
C GLN A 30 -11.72 6.28 -17.80
N ALA A 31 -12.08 7.55 -17.54
CA ALA A 31 -12.15 8.09 -16.19
C ALA A 31 -13.29 7.48 -15.37
N SER A 32 -14.44 7.16 -16.00
CA SER A 32 -15.56 6.50 -15.30
C SER A 32 -15.29 5.02 -14.99
N GLN A 33 -14.48 4.31 -15.79
CA GLN A 33 -14.06 2.94 -15.46
C GLN A 33 -13.11 2.88 -14.26
N THR A 34 -12.29 3.93 -14.02
CA THR A 34 -11.43 3.99 -12.84
C THR A 34 -12.18 4.31 -11.53
N ALA A 35 -13.34 4.94 -11.60
CA ALA A 35 -14.18 5.25 -10.43
C ALA A 35 -15.17 4.12 -10.06
N ALA A 36 -15.60 3.33 -11.04
CA ALA A 36 -16.61 2.27 -10.82
C ALA A 36 -16.04 0.95 -10.25
N GLY A 37 -14.72 0.77 -10.26
CA GLY A 37 -14.09 -0.50 -9.85
C GLY A 37 -14.03 -0.77 -8.36
N ALA A 38 -14.19 0.24 -7.53
CA ALA A 38 -14.05 0.11 -6.08
C ALA A 38 -15.26 0.67 -5.34
N THR A 39 -16.45 0.17 -5.62
CA THR A 39 -17.53 0.30 -4.64
C THR A 39 -17.04 -0.37 -3.37
N ALA A 40 -17.00 0.39 -2.28
CA ALA A 40 -16.55 -0.07 -0.98
C ALA A 40 -17.42 -1.26 -0.52
N ASN A 41 -17.06 -2.46 -0.98
CA ASN A 41 -17.66 -3.65 -0.43
C ASN A 41 -17.02 -3.88 0.94
N THR A 42 -17.67 -3.41 1.99
CA THR A 42 -17.26 -3.55 3.39
C THR A 42 -17.64 -4.90 3.98
N GLY A 43 -17.88 -5.91 3.13
CA GLY A 43 -18.24 -7.26 3.55
C GLY A 43 -17.23 -7.86 4.53
N PRO A 44 -17.64 -8.91 5.29
CA PRO A 44 -16.76 -9.55 6.25
C PRO A 44 -15.62 -10.30 5.56
N LEU A 45 -14.50 -10.45 6.27
CA LEU A 45 -13.39 -11.31 5.86
C LEU A 45 -13.87 -12.73 5.53
N PRO A 46 -13.20 -13.46 4.62
CA PRO A 46 -13.59 -14.83 4.26
C PRO A 46 -13.18 -15.87 5.32
N PHE A 47 -12.67 -15.44 6.44
CA PHE A 47 -12.22 -16.27 7.55
C PHE A 47 -12.60 -15.64 8.89
N GLN A 48 -12.59 -16.46 9.92
CA GLN A 48 -12.90 -16.01 11.28
C GLN A 48 -11.70 -15.33 11.92
N LEU A 49 -11.70 -13.99 11.95
CA LEU A 49 -10.69 -13.25 12.68
C LEU A 49 -10.93 -13.42 14.20
N PRO A 50 -9.88 -13.76 15.00
CA PRO A 50 -9.99 -13.80 16.45
C PRO A 50 -10.41 -12.45 17.04
N ALA A 51 -11.01 -12.47 18.23
CA ALA A 51 -11.34 -11.23 18.94
C ALA A 51 -10.10 -10.31 19.08
N GLN A 52 -10.30 -9.00 18.99
CA GLN A 52 -9.22 -8.03 19.10
C GLN A 52 -8.42 -8.16 20.40
N SER A 53 -9.08 -8.51 21.50
CA SER A 53 -8.40 -8.79 22.79
C SER A 53 -7.40 -9.94 22.68
N VAL A 54 -7.75 -11.01 21.96
CA VAL A 54 -6.84 -12.16 21.70
C VAL A 54 -5.66 -11.73 20.84
N LEU A 55 -5.90 -11.00 19.76
CA LEU A 55 -4.82 -10.52 18.88
C LEU A 55 -3.88 -9.57 19.61
N ARG A 56 -4.40 -8.70 20.48
CA ARG A 56 -3.61 -7.72 21.23
C ARG A 56 -2.83 -8.29 22.41
N SER A 57 -3.31 -9.38 23.01
CA SER A 57 -2.60 -10.09 24.08
C SER A 57 -1.34 -10.80 23.58
N SER A 58 -1.20 -11.00 22.27
CA SER A 58 0.01 -11.59 21.67
C SER A 58 1.26 -10.76 21.98
N GLY A 59 2.37 -11.44 22.25
CA GLY A 59 3.70 -10.81 22.31
C GLY A 59 4.20 -10.28 20.95
N HIS A 60 3.66 -10.83 19.86
CA HIS A 60 3.94 -10.35 18.52
C HIS A 60 3.09 -9.11 18.21
N LYS A 61 3.75 -8.02 17.77
CA LYS A 61 3.08 -6.78 17.38
C LYS A 61 3.21 -6.54 15.88
N VAL A 62 2.16 -5.98 15.30
CA VAL A 62 2.11 -5.68 13.84
C VAL A 62 1.70 -4.23 13.64
N PHE A 63 2.60 -3.46 13.05
CA PHE A 63 2.38 -2.06 12.70
C PHE A 63 2.44 -1.89 11.18
N ALA A 64 1.68 -0.94 10.62
CA ALA A 64 1.86 -0.50 9.25
C ALA A 64 2.41 0.92 9.23
N HIS A 65 3.29 1.23 8.29
CA HIS A 65 3.89 2.55 8.18
C HIS A 65 2.91 3.54 7.54
N TYR A 66 2.45 4.51 8.30
CA TYR A 66 1.55 5.57 7.85
C TYR A 66 2.35 6.75 7.30
N PHE A 67 2.21 6.98 5.98
CA PHE A 67 2.87 8.06 5.27
C PHE A 67 1.94 9.26 5.15
N THR A 68 2.28 10.35 5.84
CA THR A 68 1.38 11.50 6.06
C THR A 68 0.95 12.28 4.81
N PRO A 69 1.69 12.31 3.67
CA PRO A 69 1.29 13.03 2.47
C PRO A 69 0.01 12.53 1.79
N TYR A 70 -0.36 11.27 1.94
CA TYR A 70 -1.47 10.66 1.19
C TYR A 70 -2.64 10.20 2.09
N PRO A 71 -3.39 11.12 2.72
CA PRO A 71 -4.61 10.78 3.46
C PRO A 71 -5.73 10.33 2.50
N VAL A 72 -6.85 9.84 3.04
CA VAL A 72 -8.02 9.40 2.25
C VAL A 72 -8.50 10.47 1.27
N SER A 73 -8.50 11.73 1.69
CA SER A 73 -8.81 12.89 0.83
C SER A 73 -7.86 14.05 1.10
N LEU A 74 -7.60 14.87 0.08
CA LEU A 74 -6.77 16.07 0.17
C LEU A 74 -7.59 17.37 0.16
N ASP A 75 -8.80 17.35 -0.41
CA ASP A 75 -9.60 18.54 -0.67
C ASP A 75 -11.09 18.34 -0.36
N ASN A 76 -11.46 17.20 0.23
CA ASN A 76 -12.84 16.87 0.61
C ASN A 76 -13.84 16.95 -0.54
N LYS A 77 -13.46 16.54 -1.73
CA LYS A 77 -14.32 16.46 -2.91
C LYS A 77 -14.66 15.02 -3.25
N ASP A 78 -15.66 14.86 -4.13
CA ASP A 78 -16.00 13.57 -4.70
C ASP A 78 -14.81 12.95 -5.43
N ALA A 79 -14.64 11.62 -5.31
CA ALA A 79 -13.54 10.87 -5.90
C ALA A 79 -13.36 11.09 -7.42
N ALA A 80 -14.46 11.32 -8.14
CA ALA A 80 -14.42 11.60 -9.58
C ALA A 80 -13.76 12.94 -9.93
N SER A 81 -13.72 13.90 -8.99
CA SER A 81 -13.26 15.28 -9.21
C SER A 81 -12.33 15.82 -8.13
N ASP A 82 -11.86 14.96 -7.22
CA ASP A 82 -10.97 15.36 -6.15
C ASP A 82 -9.53 15.61 -6.63
N TYR A 83 -8.67 16.02 -5.69
CA TYR A 83 -7.28 16.36 -5.98
C TYR A 83 -6.49 15.19 -6.55
N TYR A 84 -6.71 13.96 -6.05
CA TYR A 84 -6.05 12.77 -6.57
C TYR A 84 -6.35 12.58 -8.06
N THR A 85 -7.63 12.61 -8.44
CA THR A 85 -8.08 12.37 -9.82
C THR A 85 -7.64 13.47 -10.77
N ARG A 86 -7.78 14.75 -10.36
CA ARG A 86 -7.46 15.89 -11.23
C ARG A 86 -5.96 16.13 -11.37
N ASN A 87 -5.17 15.81 -10.36
CA ASN A 87 -3.77 16.18 -10.28
C ASN A 87 -2.83 14.98 -10.25
N TYR A 88 -2.88 14.14 -9.22
CA TYR A 88 -1.86 13.13 -9.00
C TYR A 88 -1.92 11.95 -9.98
N LEU A 89 -3.13 11.52 -10.36
CA LEU A 89 -3.34 10.44 -11.33
C LEU A 89 -3.31 10.92 -12.79
N SER A 90 -3.30 12.24 -13.01
CA SER A 90 -3.32 12.83 -14.36
C SER A 90 -1.91 13.19 -14.83
N PRO A 91 -1.49 12.75 -16.03
CA PRO A 91 -0.23 13.19 -16.62
C PRO A 91 -0.13 14.71 -16.80
N THR A 92 -1.27 15.37 -16.99
CA THR A 92 -1.36 16.84 -17.15
C THR A 92 -1.74 17.56 -15.87
N GLY A 93 -1.89 16.84 -14.76
CA GLY A 93 -2.21 17.41 -13.44
C GLY A 93 -1.09 18.31 -12.92
N GLU A 94 -1.43 19.22 -12.00
CA GLU A 94 -0.51 20.24 -11.46
C GLU A 94 0.26 20.99 -12.56
N SER A 95 -0.46 21.38 -13.61
CA SER A 95 0.11 22.06 -14.81
C SER A 95 1.20 21.25 -15.51
N GLY A 96 1.09 19.92 -15.53
CA GLY A 96 2.03 19.03 -16.21
C GLY A 96 3.32 18.76 -15.42
N LYS A 97 3.38 19.12 -14.16
CA LYS A 97 4.58 18.93 -13.29
C LYS A 97 5.10 17.49 -13.30
N HIS A 98 4.22 16.51 -13.46
CA HIS A 98 4.54 15.09 -13.44
C HIS A 98 4.41 14.41 -14.82
N ALA A 99 4.29 15.19 -15.90
CA ALA A 99 4.10 14.69 -17.26
C ALA A 99 5.25 13.77 -17.73
N ALA A 100 6.47 14.09 -17.33
CA ALA A 100 7.67 13.31 -17.72
C ALA A 100 7.56 11.80 -17.41
N TYR A 101 6.79 11.44 -16.40
CA TYR A 101 6.56 10.06 -15.94
C TYR A 101 5.07 9.70 -15.79
N GLY A 102 4.21 10.36 -16.58
CA GLY A 102 2.81 9.97 -16.74
C GLY A 102 1.87 10.25 -15.56
N GLY A 103 2.23 11.16 -14.65
CA GLY A 103 1.49 11.47 -13.43
C GLY A 103 2.25 11.06 -12.17
N LEU A 104 1.94 11.70 -11.03
CA LEU A 104 2.64 11.44 -9.76
C LEU A 104 2.38 10.04 -9.23
N LEU A 105 1.13 9.60 -9.28
CA LEU A 105 0.66 8.34 -8.71
C LEU A 105 0.04 7.44 -9.79
N ARG A 106 -0.02 6.14 -9.51
CA ARG A 106 -0.78 5.16 -10.30
C ARG A 106 -2.03 4.68 -9.60
N ASP A 107 -2.08 4.78 -8.27
CA ASP A 107 -3.20 4.36 -7.44
C ASP A 107 -3.51 5.43 -6.37
N ARG A 108 -4.61 5.28 -5.67
CA ARG A 108 -5.10 6.21 -4.65
C ARG A 108 -5.92 5.48 -3.59
N PRO A 109 -6.14 6.08 -2.40
CA PRO A 109 -7.11 5.56 -1.44
C PRO A 109 -8.50 5.37 -2.08
N ILE A 110 -9.28 4.40 -1.60
CA ILE A 110 -10.71 4.33 -1.95
C ILE A 110 -11.36 5.67 -1.64
N GLY A 111 -11.90 6.31 -2.66
CA GLY A 111 -12.55 7.60 -2.54
C GLY A 111 -13.84 7.53 -1.72
N ARG A 112 -14.28 8.70 -1.24
CA ARG A 112 -15.54 8.87 -0.51
C ARG A 112 -16.25 10.15 -0.93
N ALA A 113 -17.54 10.25 -0.61
CA ALA A 113 -18.28 11.51 -0.73
C ALA A 113 -17.72 12.57 0.23
N PRO A 114 -17.90 13.86 -0.05
CA PRO A 114 -17.57 14.94 0.88
C PRO A 114 -18.21 14.75 2.26
N ILE A 115 -17.47 15.09 3.31
CA ILE A 115 -17.91 15.02 4.70
C ILE A 115 -18.00 16.43 5.27
N SER A 116 -19.09 16.76 5.98
CA SER A 116 -19.21 18.02 6.71
C SER A 116 -18.37 18.03 7.99
N GLY A 117 -18.00 19.21 8.46
CA GLY A 117 -17.25 19.38 9.71
C GLY A 117 -15.78 19.00 9.60
N ASN A 118 -15.23 18.35 10.62
CA ASN A 118 -13.80 17.99 10.67
C ASN A 118 -13.51 16.72 9.85
N TRP A 119 -13.63 16.83 8.53
CA TRP A 119 -13.44 15.72 7.61
C TRP A 119 -12.04 15.10 7.67
N GLN A 120 -11.00 15.88 7.97
CA GLN A 120 -9.63 15.37 8.07
C GLN A 120 -9.49 14.39 9.24
N LEU A 121 -10.09 14.70 10.39
CA LEU A 121 -10.11 13.80 11.54
C LEU A 121 -10.94 12.53 11.24
N GLU A 122 -12.06 12.66 10.52
CA GLU A 122 -12.88 11.49 10.15
C GLU A 122 -12.17 10.58 9.15
N ASP A 123 -11.37 11.13 8.25
CA ASP A 123 -10.50 10.35 7.39
C ASP A 123 -9.47 9.55 8.22
N MET A 124 -8.82 10.18 9.20
CA MET A 124 -7.89 9.47 10.10
C MET A 124 -8.60 8.39 10.93
N ARG A 125 -9.82 8.65 11.40
CA ARG A 125 -10.63 7.62 12.09
C ARG A 125 -10.96 6.44 11.17
N THR A 126 -11.23 6.71 9.90
CA THR A 126 -11.49 5.66 8.89
C THR A 126 -10.26 4.79 8.67
N GLU A 127 -9.08 5.39 8.58
CA GLU A 127 -7.81 4.65 8.47
C GLU A 127 -7.56 3.76 9.70
N VAL A 128 -7.75 4.30 10.90
CA VAL A 128 -7.62 3.54 12.16
C VAL A 128 -8.63 2.38 12.22
N ARG A 129 -9.91 2.63 11.87
CA ARG A 129 -10.94 1.56 11.85
C ARG A 129 -10.56 0.43 10.89
N ARG A 130 -10.10 0.76 9.68
CA ARG A 130 -9.70 -0.24 8.67
C ARG A 130 -8.52 -1.08 9.15
N ALA A 131 -7.50 -0.45 9.68
CA ALA A 131 -6.32 -1.13 10.18
C ALA A 131 -6.62 -2.00 11.43
N ALA A 132 -7.37 -1.46 12.40
CA ALA A 132 -7.78 -2.19 13.59
C ALA A 132 -8.67 -3.39 13.24
N ALA A 133 -9.66 -3.22 12.33
CA ALA A 133 -10.53 -4.30 11.88
C ALA A 133 -9.77 -5.43 11.17
N ALA A 134 -8.63 -5.13 10.57
CA ALA A 134 -7.72 -6.12 9.96
C ALA A 134 -6.81 -6.83 10.98
N GLY A 135 -6.81 -6.42 12.26
CA GLY A 135 -6.02 -7.04 13.33
C GLY A 135 -4.66 -6.39 13.60
N LEU A 136 -4.35 -5.25 12.96
CA LEU A 136 -3.12 -4.51 13.25
C LEU A 136 -3.14 -3.94 14.68
N ASP A 137 -1.97 -3.86 15.32
CA ASP A 137 -1.80 -3.22 16.64
C ASP A 137 -1.71 -1.70 16.53
N GLY A 138 -1.34 -1.18 15.38
CA GLY A 138 -1.17 0.25 15.21
C GLY A 138 -0.49 0.67 13.92
N PHE A 139 -0.08 1.94 13.90
CA PHE A 139 0.76 2.50 12.86
C PHE A 139 2.13 2.91 13.38
N THR A 140 3.18 2.75 12.57
CA THR A 140 4.38 3.57 12.67
C THR A 140 4.12 4.83 11.84
N VAL A 141 4.02 6.00 12.49
CA VAL A 141 3.69 7.25 11.78
C VAL A 141 4.97 7.98 11.36
N ASP A 142 5.04 8.30 10.08
CA ASP A 142 6.17 9.04 9.52
C ASP A 142 6.23 10.49 9.99
N LEU A 143 7.34 10.87 10.62
CA LEU A 143 7.64 12.25 11.00
C LEU A 143 8.52 12.90 9.92
N LEU A 144 7.92 13.23 8.76
CA LEU A 144 8.61 13.95 7.67
C LEU A 144 9.03 15.37 8.07
N SER A 145 8.33 15.96 9.03
CA SER A 145 8.59 17.29 9.55
C SER A 145 8.05 17.39 10.97
N VAL A 146 8.74 18.15 11.80
CA VAL A 146 8.30 18.49 13.16
C VAL A 146 7.97 20.00 13.33
N SER A 147 7.92 20.74 12.22
CA SER A 147 7.49 22.15 12.22
C SER A 147 6.00 22.27 12.49
N SER A 148 5.63 23.20 13.38
CA SER A 148 4.23 23.49 13.70
C SER A 148 3.41 23.98 12.50
N SER A 149 4.04 24.56 11.50
CA SER A 149 3.41 25.01 10.24
C SER A 149 3.27 23.90 9.19
N SER A 150 3.87 22.72 9.41
CA SER A 150 3.83 21.62 8.45
C SER A 150 2.48 20.91 8.48
N PRO A 151 1.81 20.72 7.31
CA PRO A 151 0.61 19.91 7.22
C PRO A 151 0.87 18.43 7.59
N ASN A 152 2.09 17.93 7.38
CA ASN A 152 2.46 16.56 7.76
C ASN A 152 2.47 16.41 9.29
N TRP A 153 3.05 17.37 10.02
CA TRP A 153 3.01 17.36 11.48
C TRP A 153 1.59 17.51 12.05
N ALA A 154 0.76 18.33 11.41
CA ALA A 154 -0.66 18.43 11.77
C ALA A 154 -1.39 17.08 11.61
N ARG A 155 -1.12 16.35 10.52
CA ARG A 155 -1.70 15.01 10.28
C ARG A 155 -1.21 13.97 11.28
N VAL A 156 0.04 14.03 11.74
CA VAL A 156 0.53 13.16 12.84
C VAL A 156 -0.34 13.36 14.09
N LYS A 157 -0.62 14.60 14.47
CA LYS A 157 -1.46 14.90 15.65
C LYS A 157 -2.92 14.44 15.46
N LEU A 158 -3.48 14.63 14.27
CA LEU A 158 -4.81 14.13 13.94
C LEU A 158 -4.89 12.61 13.98
N LEU A 159 -3.86 11.90 13.52
CA LEU A 159 -3.83 10.43 13.56
C LEU A 159 -3.76 9.91 14.99
N ILE A 160 -2.97 10.54 15.86
CA ILE A 160 -2.91 10.23 17.30
C ILE A 160 -4.29 10.44 17.93
N GLN A 161 -4.92 11.58 17.68
CA GLN A 161 -6.27 11.88 18.16
C GLN A 161 -7.31 10.88 17.66
N ALA A 162 -7.24 10.49 16.38
CA ALA A 162 -8.14 9.49 15.82
C ALA A 162 -7.97 8.12 16.49
N ALA A 163 -6.73 7.69 16.75
CA ALA A 163 -6.44 6.44 17.45
C ALA A 163 -7.03 6.43 18.86
N GLU A 164 -6.87 7.52 19.63
CA GLU A 164 -7.50 7.66 20.95
C GLU A 164 -9.02 7.50 20.93
N GLN A 165 -9.66 8.09 19.91
CA GLN A 165 -11.12 8.16 19.84
C GLN A 165 -11.76 6.90 19.27
N VAL A 166 -11.09 6.21 18.36
CA VAL A 166 -11.64 5.04 17.67
C VAL A 166 -11.40 3.76 18.48
N ASP A 167 -10.19 3.59 18.97
CA ASP A 167 -9.77 2.35 19.57
C ASP A 167 -8.59 2.56 20.53
N PRO A 168 -8.84 2.61 21.85
CA PRO A 168 -7.80 2.81 22.84
C PRO A 168 -6.66 1.77 22.81
N GLY A 169 -6.90 0.61 22.23
CA GLY A 169 -5.91 -0.45 22.05
C GLY A 169 -5.05 -0.28 20.80
N PHE A 170 -5.45 0.56 19.84
CA PHE A 170 -4.68 0.85 18.63
C PHE A 170 -3.59 1.88 18.93
N LYS A 171 -2.34 1.61 18.57
CA LYS A 171 -1.18 2.38 19.02
C LYS A 171 -0.43 3.04 17.87
N ILE A 172 0.18 4.18 18.17
CA ILE A 172 1.02 4.94 17.25
C ILE A 172 2.47 4.87 17.72
N VAL A 173 3.34 4.30 16.91
CA VAL A 173 4.79 4.34 17.09
C VAL A 173 5.31 5.54 16.32
N LEU A 174 6.05 6.42 16.98
CA LEU A 174 6.64 7.59 16.34
C LEU A 174 7.87 7.18 15.50
N MET A 175 7.88 7.59 14.24
CA MET A 175 8.92 7.20 13.27
C MET A 175 9.59 8.42 12.65
N PRO A 176 10.60 9.03 13.31
CA PRO A 176 11.38 10.11 12.71
C PRO A 176 12.00 9.67 11.37
N ASP A 177 11.70 10.38 10.28
CA ASP A 177 12.32 10.16 8.97
C ASP A 177 13.63 10.93 8.86
N MET A 178 14.75 10.23 8.89
CA MET A 178 16.07 10.87 8.85
C MET A 178 16.49 11.36 7.45
N ASN A 179 15.64 11.23 6.41
CA ASN A 179 15.74 12.02 5.19
C ASN A 179 15.06 13.37 5.35
N GLY A 180 13.77 13.37 5.76
CA GLY A 180 13.00 14.59 5.99
C GLY A 180 13.55 15.46 7.11
N LEU A 181 14.10 14.82 8.15
CA LEU A 181 14.69 15.48 9.34
C LEU A 181 16.21 15.57 9.31
N ALA A 182 16.84 15.45 8.15
CA ALA A 182 18.30 15.43 8.02
C ALA A 182 19.00 16.66 8.64
N ASN A 183 18.35 17.82 8.66
CA ASN A 183 18.88 19.07 9.22
C ASN A 183 18.27 19.45 10.58
N VAL A 184 17.47 18.56 11.20
CA VAL A 184 16.86 18.82 12.52
C VAL A 184 17.83 18.36 13.61
N ASP A 185 18.09 19.24 14.56
CA ASP A 185 18.94 18.94 15.72
C ASP A 185 18.21 18.04 16.74
N ALA A 186 18.99 17.43 17.63
CA ALA A 186 18.48 16.50 18.62
C ALA A 186 17.50 17.16 19.62
N ALA A 187 17.71 18.42 20.00
CA ALA A 187 16.87 19.12 20.97
C ALA A 187 15.49 19.43 20.36
N THR A 188 15.46 19.88 19.10
CA THR A 188 14.24 20.15 18.35
C THR A 188 13.42 18.86 18.14
N LEU A 189 14.08 17.76 17.75
CA LEU A 189 13.40 16.47 17.61
C LEU A 189 12.86 15.97 18.95
N ALA A 190 13.65 16.09 20.04
CA ALA A 190 13.21 15.68 21.38
C ALA A 190 11.99 16.47 21.85
N ALA A 191 11.97 17.80 21.65
CA ALA A 191 10.84 18.64 21.99
C ALA A 191 9.55 18.23 21.24
N ALA A 192 9.66 17.97 19.92
CA ALA A 192 8.54 17.54 19.10
C ALA A 192 7.99 16.18 19.54
N VAL A 193 8.86 15.18 19.72
CA VAL A 193 8.47 13.84 20.19
C VAL A 193 7.82 13.93 21.58
N ALA A 194 8.43 14.65 22.53
CA ALA A 194 7.90 14.82 23.88
C ALA A 194 6.52 15.49 23.89
N SER A 195 6.23 16.38 22.94
CA SER A 195 4.95 17.10 22.85
C SER A 195 3.75 16.18 22.61
N VAL A 196 3.96 15.01 22.01
CA VAL A 196 2.90 14.03 21.70
C VAL A 196 3.04 12.72 22.47
N ALA A 197 4.19 12.45 23.07
CA ALA A 197 4.50 11.19 23.73
C ALA A 197 3.58 10.82 24.90
N LYS A 198 2.94 11.80 25.54
CA LYS A 198 2.03 11.56 26.71
C LYS A 198 0.65 11.07 26.30
N SER A 199 0.32 11.10 24.99
CA SER A 199 -0.97 10.59 24.54
C SER A 199 -1.10 9.09 24.81
N PRO A 200 -2.24 8.60 25.31
CA PRO A 200 -2.46 7.17 25.54
C PRO A 200 -2.45 6.34 24.24
N ALA A 201 -2.63 6.96 23.07
CA ALA A 201 -2.51 6.29 21.79
C ALA A 201 -1.05 6.08 21.36
N VAL A 202 -0.10 6.85 21.88
CA VAL A 202 1.32 6.64 21.56
C VAL A 202 1.84 5.40 22.27
N TYR A 203 2.60 4.56 21.55
CA TYR A 203 2.97 3.24 22.03
C TYR A 203 4.09 3.26 23.06
N HIS A 204 3.79 2.72 24.21
CA HIS A 204 4.75 2.45 25.28
C HIS A 204 4.79 0.94 25.56
N LEU A 205 5.94 0.43 25.92
CA LEU A 205 6.10 -0.91 26.47
C LEU A 205 5.43 -1.04 27.85
N ALA A 206 5.29 -2.27 28.34
CA ALA A 206 4.74 -2.52 29.67
C ALA A 206 5.56 -1.84 30.79
N ASP A 207 6.85 -1.66 30.59
CA ASP A 207 7.77 -0.95 31.50
C ASP A 207 7.73 0.59 31.33
N LYS A 208 6.77 1.11 30.56
CA LYS A 208 6.50 2.53 30.26
C LYS A 208 7.51 3.23 29.34
N ARG A 209 8.51 2.52 28.80
CA ARG A 209 9.40 3.11 27.80
C ARG A 209 8.65 3.43 26.51
N LEU A 210 8.84 4.65 26.00
CA LEU A 210 8.32 5.09 24.72
C LEU A 210 8.99 4.33 23.57
N VAL A 211 8.22 3.69 22.69
CA VAL A 211 8.77 3.06 21.49
C VAL A 211 8.94 4.12 20.39
N VAL A 212 10.17 4.27 19.90
CA VAL A 212 10.51 5.14 18.77
C VAL A 212 11.27 4.32 17.73
N SER A 213 10.81 4.36 16.48
CA SER A 213 11.36 3.56 15.38
C SER A 213 11.81 4.45 14.22
N PRO A 214 12.97 5.11 14.30
CA PRO A 214 13.40 6.05 13.26
C PRO A 214 13.66 5.35 11.94
N PHE A 215 13.10 5.88 10.84
CA PHE A 215 13.38 5.46 9.48
C PHE A 215 14.77 5.98 9.05
N LYS A 216 15.54 5.11 8.35
CA LYS A 216 16.93 5.38 7.97
C LYS A 216 17.75 5.87 9.17
N ALA A 217 17.66 5.12 10.28
CA ALA A 217 18.28 5.47 11.54
C ALA A 217 19.78 5.72 11.42
N GLU A 218 20.45 5.02 10.50
CA GLU A 218 21.87 5.22 10.13
C GLU A 218 22.18 6.57 9.49
N GLY A 219 21.20 7.40 9.17
CA GLY A 219 21.39 8.81 8.83
C GLY A 219 21.96 9.64 9.98
N ARG A 220 21.97 9.07 11.20
CA ARG A 220 22.68 9.59 12.39
C ARG A 220 23.48 8.46 13.02
N THR A 221 24.55 8.82 13.73
CA THR A 221 25.37 7.83 14.46
C THR A 221 24.62 7.28 15.70
N ALA A 222 25.00 6.09 16.16
CA ALA A 222 24.49 5.54 17.43
C ALA A 222 24.74 6.49 18.61
N ALA A 223 25.89 7.19 18.65
CA ALA A 223 26.20 8.20 19.65
C ALA A 223 25.21 9.37 19.63
N TRP A 224 24.81 9.84 18.43
CA TRP A 224 23.80 10.90 18.31
C TRP A 224 22.46 10.45 18.89
N TRP A 225 22.01 9.24 18.58
CA TRP A 225 20.77 8.66 19.13
C TRP A 225 20.86 8.47 20.64
N SER A 226 22.02 8.03 21.17
CA SER A 226 22.24 7.94 22.61
C SER A 226 22.10 9.30 23.30
N SER A 227 22.70 10.36 22.75
CA SER A 227 22.56 11.72 23.27
C SER A 227 21.13 12.24 23.18
N TRP A 228 20.42 11.93 22.10
CA TRP A 228 18.99 12.24 21.95
C TRP A 228 18.15 11.55 23.01
N MET A 229 18.35 10.25 23.26
CA MET A 229 17.67 9.49 24.32
C MET A 229 17.98 10.06 25.72
N THR A 230 19.22 10.47 25.98
CA THR A 230 19.60 11.17 27.21
C THR A 230 18.79 12.47 27.36
N THR A 231 18.66 13.26 26.29
CA THR A 231 17.83 14.47 26.31
C THR A 231 16.35 14.17 26.61
N MET A 232 15.80 13.09 26.04
CA MET A 232 14.43 12.66 26.31
C MET A 232 14.24 12.30 27.78
N ARG A 233 15.18 11.57 28.36
CA ARG A 233 15.14 11.19 29.77
C ARG A 233 15.32 12.40 30.71
N ASP A 234 16.40 13.14 30.53
CA ASP A 234 16.82 14.16 31.49
C ASP A 234 15.96 15.43 31.45
N LYS A 235 15.50 15.84 30.28
CA LYS A 235 14.70 17.04 30.08
C LYS A 235 13.20 16.80 30.19
N TYR A 236 12.73 15.64 29.69
CA TYR A 236 11.30 15.36 29.56
C TYR A 236 10.79 14.21 30.42
N GLY A 237 11.69 13.50 31.12
CA GLY A 237 11.34 12.34 31.97
C GLY A 237 10.83 11.14 31.17
N ILE A 238 11.24 11.01 29.90
CA ILE A 238 10.77 9.97 28.98
C ILE A 238 11.91 9.00 28.66
N GLU A 239 11.81 7.79 29.16
CA GLU A 239 12.69 6.69 28.76
C GLU A 239 12.26 6.14 27.39
N VAL A 240 13.22 5.85 26.52
CA VAL A 240 12.97 5.40 25.14
C VAL A 240 13.40 3.95 24.94
N ALA A 241 12.55 3.17 24.29
CA ALA A 241 12.86 1.88 23.67
C ALA A 241 13.08 2.10 22.18
N LEU A 242 14.34 2.27 21.77
CA LEU A 242 14.68 2.55 20.39
C LEU A 242 14.59 1.27 19.53
N VAL A 243 13.88 1.32 18.41
CA VAL A 243 13.77 0.26 17.40
C VAL A 243 14.15 0.83 16.03
N PRO A 244 15.45 1.08 15.77
CA PRO A 244 15.88 1.69 14.52
C PRO A 244 15.48 0.84 13.31
N CYS A 245 14.89 1.48 12.30
CA CYS A 245 14.61 0.93 10.99
C CYS A 245 15.69 1.39 10.00
N PHE A 246 16.50 0.45 9.53
CA PHE A 246 17.62 0.70 8.65
C PHE A 246 17.25 0.50 7.18
N LEU A 247 17.92 1.19 6.28
CA LEU A 247 18.03 0.79 4.88
C LEU A 247 19.11 -0.30 4.72
N ASN A 248 20.16 -0.23 5.55
CA ASN A 248 21.24 -1.20 5.56
C ASN A 248 21.56 -1.69 6.98
N PHE A 249 20.82 -2.70 7.44
CA PHE A 249 20.92 -3.24 8.81
C PHE A 249 22.30 -3.85 9.11
N GLY A 250 22.82 -4.68 8.19
CA GLY A 250 23.99 -5.50 8.44
C GLY A 250 25.21 -4.76 9.04
N PRO A 251 25.71 -3.69 8.40
CA PRO A 251 26.84 -2.91 8.88
C PRO A 251 26.57 -2.11 10.15
N ASN A 252 25.30 -1.73 10.39
CA ASN A 252 24.93 -0.83 11.50
C ASN A 252 24.56 -1.56 12.78
N ALA A 253 24.20 -2.85 12.69
CA ALA A 253 23.67 -3.63 13.81
C ALA A 253 24.51 -3.56 15.08
N SER A 254 25.83 -3.82 14.98
CA SER A 254 26.72 -3.87 16.14
C SER A 254 26.86 -2.51 16.86
N ALA A 255 26.97 -1.42 16.09
CA ALA A 255 27.09 -0.08 16.64
C ALA A 255 25.82 0.38 17.37
N PHE A 256 24.65 -0.03 16.87
CA PHE A 256 23.36 0.35 17.48
C PHE A 256 22.90 -0.61 18.57
N ALA A 257 23.45 -1.82 18.69
CA ALA A 257 23.01 -2.80 19.65
C ALA A 257 23.00 -2.30 21.11
N PRO A 258 24.00 -1.57 21.62
CA PRO A 258 23.99 -1.11 23.02
C PRO A 258 22.81 -0.19 23.37
N ILE A 259 22.28 0.56 22.42
CA ILE A 259 21.23 1.56 22.64
C ILE A 259 19.84 1.11 22.17
N SER A 260 19.72 -0.04 21.51
CA SER A 260 18.47 -0.49 20.89
C SER A 260 17.72 -1.51 21.75
N TYR A 261 16.41 -1.42 21.73
CA TYR A 261 15.48 -2.45 22.24
C TYR A 261 15.28 -3.57 21.21
N GLY A 262 15.19 -3.19 19.95
CA GLY A 262 15.04 -4.08 18.82
C GLY A 262 15.57 -3.42 17.55
N PHE A 263 15.42 -4.10 16.42
CA PHE A 263 15.82 -3.62 15.11
C PHE A 263 14.74 -3.86 14.08
N SER A 264 14.77 -3.06 13.01
CA SER A 264 14.00 -3.29 11.79
C SER A 264 14.84 -2.93 10.56
N ASN A 265 14.32 -3.30 9.38
CA ASN A 265 14.84 -2.88 8.09
C ASN A 265 13.65 -2.44 7.22
N TRP A 266 13.88 -1.55 6.25
CA TRP A 266 12.83 -1.17 5.31
C TRP A 266 12.44 -2.30 4.35
N GLY A 267 13.37 -3.24 4.11
CA GLY A 267 13.15 -4.43 3.30
C GLY A 267 13.16 -4.16 1.79
N ASN A 268 12.95 -5.23 1.04
CA ASN A 268 12.86 -5.24 -0.42
C ASN A 268 11.43 -5.57 -0.86
N ARG A 269 11.11 -5.30 -2.14
CA ARG A 269 9.80 -5.58 -2.71
C ARG A 269 9.86 -6.62 -3.83
N ASN A 270 10.88 -7.47 -3.80
CA ASN A 270 10.94 -8.63 -4.70
C ASN A 270 11.26 -9.90 -3.91
N PRO A 271 10.64 -11.04 -4.25
CA PRO A 271 10.77 -12.30 -3.51
C PRO A 271 12.21 -12.81 -3.38
N ALA A 272 13.02 -12.67 -4.44
CA ALA A 272 14.40 -13.17 -4.46
C ALA A 272 15.31 -12.42 -3.48
N ALA A 273 15.18 -11.08 -3.42
CA ALA A 273 15.95 -10.28 -2.47
C ALA A 273 15.55 -10.56 -1.01
N ASN A 274 14.36 -11.10 -0.79
CA ASN A 274 13.84 -11.45 0.54
C ASN A 274 14.27 -12.87 1.00
N ALA A 275 14.96 -13.64 0.18
CA ALA A 275 15.41 -14.99 0.55
C ALA A 275 16.37 -15.01 1.76
N GLY A 276 17.11 -13.92 2.00
CA GLY A 276 18.05 -13.79 3.12
C GLY A 276 17.45 -13.22 4.42
N LEU A 277 16.16 -13.02 4.52
CA LEU A 277 15.52 -12.35 5.69
C LEU A 277 15.76 -13.08 7.03
N ALA A 278 15.85 -14.41 7.03
CA ALA A 278 16.16 -15.20 8.22
C ALA A 278 17.51 -14.82 8.86
N ALA A 279 18.50 -14.44 8.05
CA ALA A 279 19.81 -14.03 8.56
C ALA A 279 19.74 -12.73 9.40
N ASN A 280 18.87 -11.79 9.05
CA ASN A 280 18.67 -10.57 9.83
C ASN A 280 18.01 -10.87 11.19
N ILE A 281 17.03 -11.76 11.21
CA ILE A 281 16.38 -12.25 12.45
C ILE A 281 17.42 -12.88 13.37
N THR A 282 18.19 -13.82 12.83
CA THR A 282 19.25 -14.51 13.58
C THR A 282 20.27 -13.53 14.13
N LYS A 283 20.74 -12.57 13.32
CA LYS A 283 21.71 -11.55 13.75
C LYS A 283 21.16 -10.65 14.86
N ALA A 284 19.93 -10.22 14.76
CA ALA A 284 19.28 -9.43 15.81
C ALA A 284 19.21 -10.20 17.15
N HIS A 285 18.78 -11.45 17.10
CA HIS A 285 18.67 -12.32 18.28
C HIS A 285 20.05 -12.65 18.89
N GLN A 286 21.08 -12.88 18.08
CA GLN A 286 22.47 -13.04 18.57
C GLN A 286 22.98 -11.80 19.31
N LEU A 287 22.51 -10.62 18.93
CA LEU A 287 22.81 -9.37 19.64
C LEU A 287 21.89 -9.13 20.87
N GLY A 288 21.03 -10.10 21.22
CA GLY A 288 20.05 -9.99 22.30
C GLY A 288 18.94 -8.96 22.06
N LYS A 289 18.61 -8.71 20.77
CA LYS A 289 17.64 -7.69 20.37
C LYS A 289 16.43 -8.31 19.66
N LYS A 290 15.26 -7.68 19.82
CA LYS A 290 14.07 -8.04 19.05
C LYS A 290 14.26 -7.70 17.58
N TRP A 291 13.56 -8.44 16.72
CA TRP A 291 13.46 -8.13 15.30
C TRP A 291 12.03 -7.79 14.89
N MET A 292 11.87 -6.63 14.28
CA MET A 292 10.62 -6.21 13.64
C MET A 292 10.77 -6.41 12.12
N GLN A 293 10.15 -7.49 11.62
CA GLN A 293 10.27 -7.92 10.22
C GLN A 293 9.55 -6.98 9.27
N PRO A 294 10.21 -6.49 8.21
CA PRO A 294 9.50 -5.80 7.13
C PRO A 294 8.65 -6.79 6.34
N VAL A 295 7.37 -6.46 6.17
CA VAL A 295 6.41 -7.17 5.32
C VAL A 295 5.94 -6.20 4.24
N SER A 296 6.04 -6.56 2.97
CA SER A 296 5.82 -5.60 1.89
C SER A 296 5.00 -6.15 0.74
N VAL A 297 4.25 -5.27 0.09
CA VAL A 297 3.38 -5.57 -1.06
C VAL A 297 4.20 -5.53 -2.35
N GLN A 298 4.44 -4.34 -2.88
CA GLN A 298 5.13 -4.07 -4.14
C GLN A 298 5.83 -2.71 -4.07
N ASP A 299 6.58 -2.35 -5.11
CA ASP A 299 7.27 -1.05 -5.22
C ASP A 299 7.24 -0.58 -6.68
N GLU A 300 6.68 0.59 -6.91
CA GLU A 300 6.67 1.27 -8.18
C GLU A 300 6.80 2.77 -7.97
N ARG A 301 7.87 3.36 -8.52
CA ARG A 301 8.26 4.77 -8.29
C ARG A 301 8.40 5.52 -9.60
N PRO A 302 7.30 6.00 -10.20
CA PRO A 302 7.35 6.71 -11.48
C PRO A 302 8.32 7.90 -11.45
N ASN A 303 8.30 8.69 -10.37
CA ASN A 303 9.17 9.85 -10.19
C ASN A 303 10.67 9.50 -10.07
N GLN A 304 11.00 8.25 -9.72
CA GLN A 304 12.39 7.75 -9.68
C GLN A 304 12.77 6.92 -10.91
N GLY A 305 11.78 6.58 -11.77
CA GLY A 305 11.97 5.73 -12.96
C GLY A 305 12.34 4.28 -12.60
N LYS A 306 11.79 3.72 -11.51
CA LYS A 306 12.14 2.39 -11.02
C LYS A 306 10.93 1.64 -10.49
N TYR A 307 10.95 0.29 -10.64
CA TYR A 307 10.04 -0.63 -9.96
C TYR A 307 10.74 -1.93 -9.58
N ASP A 308 10.17 -2.67 -8.66
CA ASP A 308 10.57 -4.04 -8.30
C ASP A 308 9.54 -5.05 -8.79
N GLU A 309 10.01 -6.26 -9.13
CA GLU A 309 9.11 -7.38 -9.46
C GLU A 309 8.61 -8.07 -8.19
N ALA A 310 7.40 -7.77 -7.79
CA ALA A 310 6.77 -8.35 -6.60
C ALA A 310 6.17 -9.75 -6.82
N GLY A 311 6.00 -10.17 -8.06
CA GLY A 311 5.40 -11.46 -8.40
C GLY A 311 3.94 -11.58 -7.90
N ASN A 312 3.09 -10.61 -8.22
CA ASN A 312 1.71 -10.57 -7.74
C ASN A 312 1.64 -10.49 -6.20
N THR A 313 1.09 -11.51 -5.51
CA THR A 313 1.08 -11.56 -4.04
C THR A 313 2.30 -12.31 -3.46
N GLU A 314 3.23 -12.78 -4.27
CA GLU A 314 4.33 -13.62 -3.81
C GLU A 314 5.24 -12.91 -2.81
N ASN A 315 5.63 -11.66 -3.11
CA ASN A 315 6.46 -10.87 -2.19
C ASN A 315 5.79 -10.68 -0.82
N LEU A 316 4.49 -10.38 -0.79
CA LEU A 316 3.74 -10.27 0.46
C LEU A 316 3.75 -11.59 1.24
N ARG A 317 3.50 -12.71 0.56
CA ARG A 317 3.47 -14.05 1.19
C ARG A 317 4.85 -14.48 1.72
N VAL A 318 5.91 -14.24 0.97
CA VAL A 318 7.29 -14.54 1.37
C VAL A 318 7.71 -13.75 2.62
N THR A 319 7.41 -12.45 2.63
CA THR A 319 7.78 -11.58 3.76
C THR A 319 6.95 -11.86 5.02
N TRP A 320 5.66 -12.23 4.89
CA TRP A 320 4.85 -12.73 6.01
C TRP A 320 5.36 -14.07 6.54
N ASN A 321 5.74 -15.01 5.68
CA ASN A 321 6.29 -16.28 6.10
C ASN A 321 7.62 -16.09 6.87
N ALA A 322 8.46 -15.15 6.45
CA ALA A 322 9.66 -14.78 7.20
C ALA A 322 9.31 -14.23 8.60
N ALA A 323 8.28 -13.40 8.71
CA ALA A 323 7.83 -12.91 10.02
C ALA A 323 7.33 -14.04 10.92
N ILE A 324 6.51 -14.96 10.39
CA ILE A 324 5.95 -16.11 11.12
C ILE A 324 7.07 -17.07 11.59
N ASN A 325 8.15 -17.18 10.83
CA ASN A 325 9.23 -18.13 11.10
C ASN A 325 10.30 -17.62 12.07
N GLY A 326 10.05 -16.53 12.80
CA GLY A 326 10.97 -16.16 13.87
C GLY A 326 11.03 -14.70 14.27
N ALA A 327 10.26 -13.80 13.65
CA ALA A 327 10.27 -12.40 14.06
C ALA A 327 9.47 -12.17 15.36
N ASP A 328 9.91 -11.19 16.14
CA ASP A 328 9.17 -10.74 17.34
C ASP A 328 7.98 -9.85 16.96
N TRP A 329 8.22 -8.89 16.06
CA TRP A 329 7.23 -7.94 15.55
C TRP A 329 7.24 -7.93 14.02
N ALA A 330 6.24 -7.30 13.42
CA ALA A 330 6.22 -7.00 12.00
C ALA A 330 5.89 -5.53 11.75
N GLN A 331 6.53 -4.95 10.74
CA GLN A 331 6.21 -3.64 10.19
C GLN A 331 5.88 -3.79 8.70
N ILE A 332 4.82 -3.12 8.26
CA ILE A 332 4.41 -3.16 6.85
C ILE A 332 4.75 -1.80 6.22
N PRO A 333 5.84 -1.70 5.49
CA PRO A 333 6.13 -0.54 4.63
C PRO A 333 5.45 -0.76 3.26
N THR A 334 4.28 -0.10 3.00
CA THR A 334 3.64 0.94 3.80
C THR A 334 2.13 0.71 3.96
N TRP A 335 1.48 1.50 4.83
CA TRP A 335 0.03 1.58 4.83
C TRP A 335 -0.48 2.31 3.60
N ASN A 336 0.08 3.48 3.26
CA ASN A 336 -0.49 4.41 2.27
C ASN A 336 0.55 5.22 1.47
N ASP A 337 1.77 4.71 1.23
CA ASP A 337 2.67 5.42 0.30
C ASP A 337 2.35 5.05 -1.15
N TYR A 338 1.45 5.84 -1.73
CA TYR A 338 1.03 5.71 -3.12
C TYR A 338 2.09 6.20 -4.12
N SER A 339 3.08 7.00 -3.70
CA SER A 339 4.18 7.44 -4.59
C SER A 339 5.23 6.36 -4.82
N GLU A 340 5.23 5.34 -3.97
CA GLU A 340 6.06 4.15 -4.11
C GLU A 340 5.25 2.91 -4.54
N GLY A 341 3.93 3.05 -4.78
CA GLY A 341 3.06 1.93 -5.09
C GLY A 341 3.02 0.86 -4.00
N ALA A 342 3.45 1.20 -2.77
CA ALA A 342 3.74 0.25 -1.69
C ALA A 342 2.58 0.10 -0.69
N GLN A 343 1.41 0.66 -0.99
CA GLN A 343 0.28 0.73 -0.08
C GLN A 343 -0.34 -0.65 0.22
N LEU A 344 -0.64 -0.89 1.51
CA LEU A 344 -1.45 -2.00 2.00
C LEU A 344 -2.92 -1.61 2.16
N SER A 345 -3.18 -0.33 2.47
CA SER A 345 -4.54 0.18 2.71
C SER A 345 -5.44 -0.08 1.52
N PRO A 346 -6.74 -0.30 1.73
CA PRO A 346 -7.66 -0.49 0.61
C PRO A 346 -7.60 0.67 -0.39
N SER A 347 -7.43 0.35 -1.67
CA SER A 347 -7.18 1.31 -2.73
C SER A 347 -8.10 1.12 -3.93
N ALA A 348 -8.10 2.10 -4.82
CA ALA A 348 -8.90 2.05 -6.04
C ALA A 348 -8.47 0.91 -6.99
N LYS A 349 -7.19 0.48 -6.93
CA LYS A 349 -6.63 -0.47 -7.90
C LYS A 349 -6.52 -1.90 -7.36
N HIS A 350 -6.33 -2.09 -6.06
CA HIS A 350 -6.24 -3.45 -5.51
C HIS A 350 -7.35 -3.79 -4.47
N GLY A 351 -8.31 -2.87 -4.27
CA GLY A 351 -9.42 -3.12 -3.35
C GLY A 351 -8.91 -3.50 -1.97
N TRP A 352 -9.42 -4.58 -1.42
CA TRP A 352 -9.07 -5.13 -0.11
C TRP A 352 -8.05 -6.28 -0.17
N THR A 353 -7.60 -6.66 -1.36
CA THR A 353 -6.83 -7.89 -1.61
C THR A 353 -5.64 -8.04 -0.67
N TYR A 354 -4.76 -7.05 -0.60
CA TYR A 354 -3.53 -7.16 0.20
C TYR A 354 -3.79 -7.04 1.71
N LEU A 355 -4.80 -6.26 2.11
CA LEU A 355 -5.17 -6.15 3.52
C LEU A 355 -5.80 -7.44 4.05
N ASP A 356 -6.66 -8.09 3.26
CA ASP A 356 -7.27 -9.38 3.63
C ASP A 356 -6.21 -10.47 3.77
N LEU A 357 -5.31 -10.57 2.80
CA LEU A 357 -4.20 -11.51 2.87
C LEU A 357 -3.32 -11.24 4.09
N SER A 358 -3.03 -9.98 4.37
CA SER A 358 -2.24 -9.62 5.56
C SER A 358 -2.95 -9.98 6.86
N SER A 359 -4.27 -9.81 6.96
CA SER A 359 -5.06 -10.27 8.12
C SER A 359 -4.96 -11.79 8.33
N TYR A 360 -4.95 -12.56 7.25
CA TYR A 360 -4.79 -14.03 7.29
C TYR A 360 -3.44 -14.44 7.89
N TYR A 361 -2.35 -13.88 7.39
CA TYR A 361 -0.99 -14.17 7.85
C TYR A 361 -0.69 -13.57 9.24
N LEU A 362 -1.16 -12.37 9.52
CA LEU A 362 -1.06 -11.72 10.83
C LEU A 362 -1.68 -12.58 11.92
N THR A 363 -2.84 -13.19 11.65
CA THR A 363 -3.49 -14.11 12.60
C THR A 363 -2.58 -15.29 12.92
N ARG A 364 -1.92 -15.88 11.93
CA ARG A 364 -0.95 -16.97 12.12
C ARG A 364 0.24 -16.51 12.98
N LEU A 365 0.81 -15.35 12.69
CA LEU A 365 1.91 -14.79 13.48
C LEU A 365 1.51 -14.62 14.95
N LYS A 366 0.33 -14.05 15.22
CA LYS A 366 -0.10 -13.69 16.57
C LYS A 366 -0.62 -14.86 17.39
N THR A 367 -1.23 -15.85 16.77
CA THR A 367 -1.93 -16.95 17.47
C THR A 367 -1.28 -18.33 17.28
N GLY A 368 -0.29 -18.42 16.39
CA GLY A 368 0.32 -19.70 16.02
C GLY A 368 -0.53 -20.54 15.06
N LYS A 369 -1.71 -20.10 14.63
CA LYS A 369 -2.63 -20.82 13.73
C LYS A 369 -3.22 -19.90 12.68
N TYR A 370 -3.40 -20.40 11.45
CA TYR A 370 -4.18 -19.69 10.46
C TYR A 370 -5.66 -19.62 10.88
N PRO A 371 -6.37 -18.55 10.56
CA PRO A 371 -7.81 -18.47 10.86
C PRO A 371 -8.61 -19.46 10.01
N THR A 372 -9.71 -19.95 10.55
CA THR A 372 -10.61 -20.83 9.82
C THR A 372 -11.30 -20.09 8.68
N ILE A 373 -11.15 -20.59 7.45
CA ILE A 373 -11.86 -20.08 6.27
C ILE A 373 -13.34 -20.46 6.40
N THR A 374 -14.23 -19.48 6.30
CA THR A 374 -15.68 -19.64 6.55
C THR A 374 -16.52 -19.52 5.29
N LYS A 375 -15.95 -18.95 4.21
CA LYS A 375 -16.59 -18.89 2.88
C LYS A 375 -15.54 -18.98 1.78
N ASP A 376 -15.97 -19.51 0.63
CA ASP A 376 -15.10 -19.53 -0.55
C ASP A 376 -14.91 -18.13 -1.10
N VAL A 377 -13.66 -17.77 -1.35
CA VAL A 377 -13.28 -16.47 -1.94
C VAL A 377 -12.16 -16.66 -2.95
N VAL A 378 -12.21 -15.84 -3.99
CA VAL A 378 -11.14 -15.69 -4.99
C VAL A 378 -10.57 -14.28 -4.92
N TYR A 379 -9.25 -14.20 -4.98
CA TYR A 379 -8.48 -12.98 -5.26
C TYR A 379 -7.79 -13.15 -6.61
N VAL A 380 -7.88 -12.14 -7.46
CA VAL A 380 -7.19 -12.12 -8.76
C VAL A 380 -6.29 -10.91 -8.77
N THR A 381 -4.99 -11.12 -9.04
CA THR A 381 -4.04 -10.02 -9.20
C THR A 381 -3.37 -10.09 -10.56
N HIS A 382 -3.24 -8.94 -11.22
CA HIS A 382 -2.58 -8.82 -12.52
C HIS A 382 -2.17 -7.38 -12.81
N ARG A 383 -1.18 -7.21 -13.70
CA ARG A 383 -0.93 -5.91 -14.33
C ARG A 383 -2.01 -5.59 -15.35
N VAL A 384 -2.17 -4.32 -15.69
CA VAL A 384 -3.09 -3.86 -16.75
C VAL A 384 -2.42 -3.76 -18.11
N GLN A 385 -1.14 -4.10 -18.17
CA GLN A 385 -0.29 -4.09 -19.36
C GLN A 385 0.87 -5.08 -19.21
N PRO A 386 1.43 -5.61 -20.30
CA PRO A 386 2.74 -6.27 -20.25
C PRO A 386 3.83 -5.28 -19.79
N ALA A 387 4.81 -5.73 -19.02
CA ALA A 387 5.89 -4.88 -18.51
C ALA A 387 6.74 -4.25 -19.65
N ALA A 388 6.77 -4.88 -20.83
CA ALA A 388 7.45 -4.34 -22.02
C ALA A 388 6.58 -3.38 -22.86
N ALA A 389 5.31 -3.14 -22.46
CA ALA A 389 4.41 -2.27 -23.22
C ALA A 389 4.88 -0.81 -23.16
N LYS A 390 4.80 -0.14 -24.31
CA LYS A 390 5.16 1.28 -24.41
C LYS A 390 3.92 2.15 -24.24
N PRO A 391 3.96 3.18 -23.38
CA PRO A 391 2.85 4.09 -23.20
C PRO A 391 2.59 4.92 -24.47
N THR A 392 1.33 5.31 -24.65
CA THR A 392 0.90 6.20 -25.75
C THR A 392 1.05 7.68 -25.40
N PHE A 393 1.06 8.04 -24.12
CA PHE A 393 1.42 9.36 -23.64
C PHE A 393 2.95 9.55 -23.77
N ALA A 394 3.39 10.74 -24.14
CA ALA A 394 4.81 11.03 -24.38
C ALA A 394 5.59 11.16 -23.05
N GLU A 395 5.78 10.05 -22.36
CA GLU A 395 6.64 9.98 -21.18
C GLU A 395 8.10 10.04 -21.59
N THR A 396 8.87 10.91 -20.92
CA THR A 396 10.33 11.07 -21.15
C THR A 396 11.15 10.33 -20.08
N LYS A 397 10.51 9.85 -19.03
CA LYS A 397 11.12 9.07 -17.95
C LYS A 397 10.30 7.82 -17.69
N LEU A 398 10.68 6.72 -18.32
CA LEU A 398 10.07 5.41 -18.08
C LEU A 398 10.72 4.73 -16.88
N MET A 399 9.92 3.90 -16.20
CA MET A 399 10.43 3.04 -15.14
C MET A 399 11.19 1.85 -15.73
N THR A 400 12.25 1.49 -15.06
CA THR A 400 13.06 0.30 -15.33
C THR A 400 13.09 -0.59 -14.10
N LEU A 401 13.22 -1.88 -14.32
CA LEU A 401 13.36 -2.85 -13.25
C LEU A 401 14.59 -2.53 -12.39
N ARG A 402 14.43 -2.53 -11.07
CA ARG A 402 15.53 -2.28 -10.14
C ARG A 402 16.59 -3.38 -10.25
N SER A 403 17.87 -2.99 -10.20
CA SER A 403 18.97 -3.94 -10.18
C SER A 403 18.83 -4.91 -9.00
N GLY A 404 19.00 -6.20 -9.27
CA GLY A 404 18.81 -7.28 -8.28
C GLY A 404 17.37 -7.77 -8.11
N SER A 405 16.40 -7.15 -8.81
CA SER A 405 15.05 -7.71 -8.91
C SER A 405 15.01 -8.89 -9.86
N THR A 406 14.06 -9.81 -9.66
CA THR A 406 13.76 -10.86 -10.63
C THR A 406 13.23 -10.25 -11.93
N PRO A 407 13.37 -10.92 -13.08
CA PRO A 407 12.76 -10.46 -14.32
C PRO A 407 11.25 -10.22 -14.18
N ALA A 408 10.73 -9.24 -14.90
CA ALA A 408 9.31 -8.92 -14.89
C ALA A 408 8.46 -10.14 -15.25
N ARG A 409 7.43 -10.39 -14.44
CA ARG A 409 6.55 -11.55 -14.58
C ARG A 409 5.18 -11.11 -15.08
N ASP A 410 4.94 -11.26 -16.38
CA ASP A 410 3.64 -10.97 -16.98
C ASP A 410 2.68 -12.14 -16.71
N GLN A 411 2.08 -12.18 -15.52
CA GLN A 411 1.16 -13.21 -15.10
C GLN A 411 -0.08 -12.66 -14.39
N VAL A 412 -1.18 -13.39 -14.54
CA VAL A 412 -2.38 -13.28 -13.71
C VAL A 412 -2.26 -14.33 -12.61
N GLU A 413 -2.34 -13.92 -11.36
CA GLU A 413 -2.39 -14.83 -10.22
C GLU A 413 -3.84 -14.97 -9.74
N VAL A 414 -4.27 -16.21 -9.58
CA VAL A 414 -5.54 -16.59 -8.96
C VAL A 414 -5.21 -17.21 -7.60
N LEU A 415 -5.57 -16.52 -6.53
CA LEU A 415 -5.44 -17.02 -5.18
C LEU A 415 -6.85 -17.34 -4.66
N THR A 416 -7.05 -18.56 -4.21
CA THR A 416 -8.31 -19.03 -3.63
C THR A 416 -8.17 -19.28 -2.14
N MET A 417 -9.20 -18.95 -1.38
CA MET A 417 -9.42 -19.43 0.00
C MET A 417 -10.72 -20.22 0.00
N LEU A 418 -10.61 -21.54 0.15
CA LEU A 418 -11.73 -22.46 0.01
C LEU A 418 -12.04 -23.22 1.29
N THR A 419 -13.32 -23.40 1.60
CA THR A 419 -13.80 -24.21 2.72
C THR A 419 -13.65 -25.71 2.47
N ALA A 420 -13.68 -26.13 1.21
CA ALA A 420 -13.45 -27.50 0.74
C ALA A 420 -12.91 -27.46 -0.69
N ALA A 421 -12.37 -28.57 -1.19
CA ALA A 421 -11.90 -28.67 -2.58
C ALA A 421 -13.00 -28.30 -3.57
N ALA A 422 -12.62 -27.63 -4.67
CA ALA A 422 -13.56 -27.15 -5.68
C ALA A 422 -12.89 -27.06 -7.07
N THR A 423 -13.70 -27.01 -8.10
CA THR A 423 -13.25 -26.71 -9.46
C THR A 423 -13.17 -25.20 -9.66
N VAL A 424 -12.03 -24.71 -10.16
CA VAL A 424 -11.81 -23.31 -10.48
C VAL A 424 -11.70 -23.18 -11.99
N THR A 425 -12.46 -22.25 -12.57
CA THR A 425 -12.34 -21.85 -13.98
C THR A 425 -11.88 -20.40 -14.04
N ALA A 426 -10.66 -20.19 -14.52
CA ALA A 426 -10.06 -18.88 -14.78
C ALA A 426 -10.13 -18.56 -16.27
N THR A 427 -10.78 -17.48 -16.65
CA THR A 427 -10.82 -16.98 -18.03
C THR A 427 -9.88 -15.79 -18.14
N ILE A 428 -8.75 -15.96 -18.81
CA ILE A 428 -7.66 -14.98 -18.92
C ILE A 428 -7.57 -14.50 -20.37
N GLY A 429 -7.90 -13.21 -20.61
CA GLY A 429 -7.91 -12.65 -21.95
C GLY A 429 -8.76 -13.48 -22.93
N GLY A 430 -9.92 -13.97 -22.49
CA GLY A 430 -10.82 -14.81 -23.28
C GLY A 430 -10.48 -16.30 -23.34
N THR A 431 -9.36 -16.76 -22.76
CA THR A 431 -8.98 -18.18 -22.72
C THR A 431 -9.35 -18.79 -21.38
N ALA A 432 -10.17 -19.85 -21.37
CA ALA A 432 -10.57 -20.56 -20.17
C ALA A 432 -9.53 -21.62 -19.76
N HIS A 433 -9.22 -21.65 -18.46
CA HIS A 433 -8.36 -22.63 -17.80
C HIS A 433 -9.12 -23.21 -16.62
N THR A 434 -9.29 -24.55 -16.59
CA THR A 434 -10.02 -25.23 -15.51
C THR A 434 -9.09 -26.17 -14.76
N TYR A 435 -9.13 -26.11 -13.41
CA TYR A 435 -8.32 -26.93 -12.54
C TYR A 435 -9.04 -27.21 -11.19
N SER A 436 -8.57 -28.19 -10.45
CA SER A 436 -9.00 -28.45 -9.08
C SER A 436 -8.15 -27.70 -8.08
N ALA A 437 -8.74 -26.97 -7.15
CA ALA A 437 -8.06 -26.33 -6.03
C ALA A 437 -8.44 -27.03 -4.71
N PRO A 438 -7.49 -27.29 -3.81
CA PRO A 438 -7.76 -27.91 -2.50
C PRO A 438 -8.46 -26.93 -1.56
N ALA A 439 -8.95 -27.41 -0.43
CA ALA A 439 -9.34 -26.57 0.70
C ALA A 439 -8.17 -25.75 1.21
N GLY A 440 -8.47 -24.58 1.79
CA GLY A 440 -7.43 -23.67 2.29
C GLY A 440 -7.02 -22.63 1.26
N LEU A 441 -5.84 -22.02 1.48
CA LEU A 441 -5.25 -21.07 0.56
C LEU A 441 -4.48 -21.80 -0.54
N HIS A 442 -4.83 -21.55 -1.80
CA HIS A 442 -4.14 -22.11 -2.97
C HIS A 442 -3.87 -21.01 -4.00
N VAL A 443 -2.75 -21.10 -4.70
CA VAL A 443 -2.31 -20.11 -5.70
C VAL A 443 -2.00 -20.81 -7.02
N GLN A 444 -2.56 -20.25 -8.12
CA GLN A 444 -2.28 -20.66 -9.47
C GLN A 444 -2.02 -19.43 -10.34
N THR A 445 -1.06 -19.54 -11.27
CA THR A 445 -0.72 -18.42 -12.17
C THR A 445 -0.92 -18.81 -13.63
N PHE A 446 -1.23 -17.81 -14.46
CA PHE A 446 -1.45 -17.95 -15.90
C PHE A 446 -0.75 -16.80 -16.63
N PRO A 447 -0.26 -17.01 -17.88
CA PRO A 447 0.30 -15.93 -18.66
C PRO A 447 -0.69 -14.77 -18.85
N LEU A 448 -0.19 -13.54 -18.68
CA LEU A 448 -0.98 -12.32 -18.91
C LEU A 448 -1.35 -12.22 -20.39
N LYS A 449 -2.62 -11.96 -20.68
CA LYS A 449 -3.14 -11.73 -22.04
C LYS A 449 -3.99 -10.47 -22.07
N ALA A 450 -3.98 -9.77 -23.19
CA ALA A 450 -4.87 -8.63 -23.41
C ALA A 450 -6.34 -9.07 -23.31
N GLY A 451 -7.18 -8.23 -22.70
CA GLY A 451 -8.58 -8.52 -22.46
C GLY A 451 -8.94 -8.53 -20.98
N THR A 452 -10.12 -9.03 -20.66
CA THR A 452 -10.65 -9.12 -19.29
C THR A 452 -10.25 -10.43 -18.63
N ASN A 453 -10.17 -10.41 -17.29
CA ASN A 453 -9.88 -11.58 -16.46
C ASN A 453 -11.07 -11.86 -15.54
N SER A 454 -11.52 -13.09 -15.51
CA SER A 454 -12.58 -13.51 -14.60
C SER A 454 -12.30 -14.92 -14.03
N VAL A 455 -12.78 -15.17 -12.82
CA VAL A 455 -12.62 -16.48 -12.17
C VAL A 455 -13.93 -16.88 -11.52
N SER A 456 -14.28 -18.15 -11.65
CA SER A 456 -15.40 -18.78 -10.93
C SER A 456 -14.94 -20.03 -10.21
N VAL A 457 -15.49 -20.27 -9.03
CA VAL A 457 -15.30 -21.48 -8.21
C VAL A 457 -16.62 -22.24 -8.21
N THR A 458 -16.59 -23.50 -8.54
CA THR A 458 -17.78 -24.36 -8.61
C THR A 458 -17.59 -25.61 -7.74
N ARG A 459 -18.59 -25.94 -6.94
CA ARG A 459 -18.65 -27.17 -6.13
C ARG A 459 -20.01 -27.83 -6.31
N ASN A 460 -20.00 -29.11 -6.70
CA ASN A 460 -21.21 -29.88 -6.94
C ASN A 460 -22.21 -29.19 -7.90
N GLY A 461 -21.66 -28.59 -8.99
CA GLY A 461 -22.47 -27.86 -9.98
C GLY A 461 -22.88 -26.43 -9.58
N THR A 462 -22.64 -26.01 -8.33
CA THR A 462 -23.01 -24.66 -7.83
C THR A 462 -21.81 -23.75 -7.80
N VAL A 463 -21.97 -22.51 -8.30
CA VAL A 463 -20.95 -21.47 -8.19
C VAL A 463 -20.93 -20.92 -6.78
N THR A 464 -19.79 -21.09 -6.05
CA THR A 464 -19.62 -20.67 -4.66
C THR A 464 -18.88 -19.34 -4.53
N ALA A 465 -18.05 -18.97 -5.54
CA ALA A 465 -17.40 -17.67 -5.63
C ALA A 465 -17.18 -17.30 -7.10
N LYS A 466 -17.29 -16.01 -7.41
CA LYS A 466 -17.04 -15.48 -8.76
C LYS A 466 -16.56 -14.04 -8.68
N VAL A 467 -15.58 -13.69 -9.52
CA VAL A 467 -15.09 -12.31 -9.67
C VAL A 467 -14.73 -12.06 -11.14
N THR A 468 -14.99 -10.86 -11.61
CA THR A 468 -14.49 -10.33 -12.88
C THR A 468 -13.72 -9.06 -12.58
N SER A 469 -12.47 -8.99 -13.06
CA SER A 469 -11.67 -7.78 -12.91
C SER A 469 -12.28 -6.66 -13.77
N PRO A 470 -12.53 -5.48 -13.21
CA PRO A 470 -12.93 -4.30 -13.98
C PRO A 470 -11.74 -3.71 -14.77
N PHE A 471 -10.55 -4.22 -14.55
CA PHE A 471 -9.31 -3.71 -15.12
C PHE A 471 -8.93 -4.56 -16.36
N THR A 472 -9.10 -3.98 -17.54
CA THR A 472 -8.76 -4.66 -18.79
C THR A 472 -7.27 -4.55 -19.08
N VAL A 473 -6.64 -5.66 -19.44
CA VAL A 473 -5.24 -5.69 -19.87
C VAL A 473 -5.14 -5.18 -21.31
N THR A 474 -4.24 -4.22 -21.56
CA THR A 474 -4.01 -3.63 -22.88
C THR A 474 -2.52 -3.66 -23.26
N ALA A 475 -2.24 -3.91 -24.55
CA ALA A 475 -0.90 -3.77 -25.11
C ALA A 475 -0.53 -2.31 -25.45
N LYS A 476 -1.49 -1.38 -25.39
CA LYS A 476 -1.31 0.06 -25.70
C LYS A 476 -1.78 0.90 -24.51
N PRO A 477 -1.06 0.88 -23.37
CA PRO A 477 -1.42 1.67 -22.20
C PRO A 477 -1.28 3.16 -22.49
N ARG A 478 -2.03 3.98 -21.76
CA ARG A 478 -1.87 5.45 -21.84
C ARG A 478 -0.56 5.90 -21.18
N VAL A 479 -0.30 5.39 -19.99
CA VAL A 479 0.91 5.64 -19.19
C VAL A 479 1.52 4.31 -18.78
N GLN A 480 2.82 4.30 -18.47
CA GLN A 480 3.45 3.11 -17.90
C GLN A 480 2.95 2.89 -16.47
N ASP A 481 2.51 1.65 -16.18
CA ASP A 481 2.00 1.24 -14.87
C ASP A 481 2.42 -0.21 -14.60
N GLU A 482 3.33 -0.41 -13.67
CA GLU A 482 3.90 -1.71 -13.36
C GLU A 482 3.28 -2.34 -12.11
N GLN A 483 2.26 -1.70 -11.51
CA GLN A 483 1.59 -2.24 -10.34
C GLN A 483 0.77 -3.49 -10.66
N TYR A 484 0.69 -4.37 -9.70
CA TYR A 484 -0.31 -5.44 -9.68
C TYR A 484 -1.61 -4.91 -9.08
N TYR A 485 -2.65 -4.91 -9.89
CA TYR A 485 -4.02 -4.61 -9.49
C TYR A 485 -4.65 -5.84 -8.83
N GLY A 486 -5.61 -5.64 -7.96
CA GLY A 486 -6.24 -6.73 -7.24
C GLY A 486 -7.75 -6.59 -7.17
N VAL A 487 -8.43 -7.72 -7.30
CA VAL A 487 -9.88 -7.81 -7.11
C VAL A 487 -10.23 -9.04 -6.31
N THR A 488 -11.36 -9.01 -5.60
CA THR A 488 -11.82 -10.13 -4.80
C THR A 488 -13.32 -10.38 -4.96
N SER A 489 -13.73 -11.64 -4.88
CA SER A 489 -15.15 -12.01 -4.77
C SER A 489 -15.70 -11.82 -3.35
N GLY A 490 -14.86 -11.46 -2.40
CA GLY A 490 -15.20 -11.39 -0.97
C GLY A 490 -15.86 -10.09 -0.57
N ARG A 491 -15.29 -8.95 -0.97
CA ARG A 491 -15.73 -7.60 -0.61
C ARG A 491 -15.12 -6.51 -1.46
#